data_7dfbd910098126b6a3850c4e23f280db
#
_entry.id   7dfbd910098126b6a3850c4e23f280db
#
_cell.length_a   1.000
_cell.length_b   1.000
_cell.length_c   1.000
_cell.angle_alpha   90.00
_cell.angle_beta   90.00
_cell.angle_gamma   90.00
#
_symmetry.space_group_name_H-M   'P 1'
#
loop_
_entity.id
_entity.type
_entity.pdbx_description
1 polymer ?
#
loop_
_entity_poly.entity_id
_entity_poly.type
_entity_poly.pdbx_seq_one_letter_code
_entity_poly.pdbx_strand_id
1 'polypeptide(L)'
;MKRLFILFAAFVVLVSCGPRYSGSNGEKTQKDAEAEFLASLTQSDQDAVLALADEFMDKLKAGQVEDALDMIYVLYNDVLYKKSEAYTSDLVKRFKMFPVVEYERLYSSFSTEGNNDISYAYSFKKGSDGNPSQTMKLMLNPVLADGQWYLTFKDGTQSSKDLPKEKQIHELAPAPNTPRVFKPSE
;
A
#
# COMPACT_ATOMS: atom_id res chain seq x y z
N MET A 1 17.66 -60.02 37.96
CA MET A 1 16.28 -60.02 37.41
C MET A 1 15.41 -59.18 38.34
N LYS A 2 15.23 -57.93 38.04
CA LYS A 2 14.28 -57.00 38.77
C LYS A 2 13.36 -56.40 37.71
N ARG A 3 12.07 -56.75 37.80
CA ARG A 3 11.01 -56.26 36.93
C ARG A 3 10.56 -54.88 37.44
N LEU A 4 10.73 -53.84 36.63
CA LEU A 4 10.24 -52.49 36.90
C LEU A 4 8.85 -52.38 36.29
N PHE A 5 7.82 -52.23 37.12
CA PHE A 5 6.44 -51.92 36.73
C PHE A 5 6.34 -50.41 36.54
N ILE A 6 6.08 -49.99 35.30
CA ILE A 6 5.73 -48.58 35.00
C ILE A 6 4.21 -48.47 35.08
N LEU A 7 3.71 -47.71 36.06
CA LEU A 7 2.33 -47.32 36.22
C LEU A 7 2.04 -46.18 35.25
N PHE A 8 1.17 -46.41 34.27
CA PHE A 8 0.61 -45.41 33.43
C PHE A 8 -0.55 -44.72 34.18
N ALA A 9 -0.35 -43.51 34.66
CA ALA A 9 -1.43 -42.66 35.17
C ALA A 9 -2.17 -42.03 33.96
N ALA A 10 -3.39 -42.50 33.68
CA ALA A 10 -4.27 -41.90 32.71
C ALA A 10 -4.84 -40.57 33.25
N PHE A 11 -4.39 -39.48 32.65
CA PHE A 11 -4.96 -38.14 32.92
C PHE A 11 -6.21 -37.99 32.11
N VAL A 12 -7.38 -38.13 32.74
CA VAL A 12 -8.68 -37.81 32.11
C VAL A 12 -8.87 -36.32 32.15
N VAL A 13 -8.66 -35.67 31.02
CA VAL A 13 -9.00 -34.26 30.85
C VAL A 13 -10.50 -34.20 30.54
N LEU A 14 -11.28 -33.76 31.53
CA LEU A 14 -12.67 -33.40 31.35
C LEU A 14 -12.75 -32.11 30.52
N VAL A 15 -12.99 -32.26 29.23
CA VAL A 15 -13.34 -31.14 28.35
C VAL A 15 -14.77 -30.71 28.70
N SER A 16 -14.89 -29.65 29.47
CA SER A 16 -16.14 -28.97 29.74
C SER A 16 -16.65 -28.33 28.44
N CYS A 17 -17.57 -28.99 27.76
CA CYS A 17 -18.37 -28.40 26.69
C CYS A 17 -19.39 -27.44 27.27
N GLY A 18 -19.01 -26.17 27.45
CA GLY A 18 -20.00 -25.11 27.60
C GLY A 18 -20.64 -24.80 26.22
N PRO A 19 -21.92 -24.44 26.15
CA PRO A 19 -22.57 -24.10 24.90
C PRO A 19 -21.91 -22.85 24.31
N ARG A 20 -21.12 -23.03 23.24
CA ARG A 20 -20.64 -21.91 22.45
C ARG A 20 -21.84 -21.34 21.71
N TYR A 21 -22.23 -20.15 22.12
CA TYR A 21 -23.14 -19.31 21.37
C TYR A 21 -22.49 -19.02 20.03
N SER A 22 -22.82 -19.80 19.01
CA SER A 22 -22.42 -19.60 17.63
C SER A 22 -23.35 -18.58 17.01
N GLY A 23 -23.03 -17.32 17.22
CA GLY A 23 -23.72 -16.17 16.65
C GLY A 23 -22.71 -15.11 16.29
N SER A 24 -21.80 -15.41 15.37
CA SER A 24 -21.09 -14.35 14.65
C SER A 24 -21.25 -14.63 13.17
N ASN A 25 -22.11 -13.87 12.51
CA ASN A 25 -21.98 -13.62 11.09
C ASN A 25 -20.51 -13.22 10.88
N GLY A 26 -19.77 -14.03 10.12
CA GLY A 26 -18.34 -13.90 9.98
C GLY A 26 -17.94 -12.60 9.29
N GLU A 27 -17.90 -11.53 10.04
CA GLU A 27 -17.27 -10.30 9.63
C GLU A 27 -15.75 -10.55 9.64
N LYS A 28 -15.13 -10.64 8.45
CA LYS A 28 -13.68 -10.81 8.32
C LYS A 28 -13.00 -9.70 9.10
N THR A 29 -12.08 -10.06 9.97
CA THR A 29 -11.26 -9.05 10.65
C THR A 29 -10.25 -8.45 9.67
N GLN A 30 -9.73 -7.27 9.96
CA GLN A 30 -8.67 -6.65 9.15
C GLN A 30 -7.45 -7.59 9.01
N LYS A 31 -7.13 -8.35 10.06
CA LYS A 31 -6.04 -9.34 10.03
C LYS A 31 -6.30 -10.50 9.09
N ASP A 32 -7.56 -10.95 9.01
CA ASP A 32 -7.93 -12.03 8.09
C ASP A 32 -7.82 -11.56 6.64
N ALA A 33 -8.25 -10.34 6.33
CA ALA A 33 -8.14 -9.74 5.01
C ALA A 33 -6.66 -9.53 4.61
N GLU A 34 -5.83 -9.05 5.53
CA GLU A 34 -4.40 -8.91 5.31
C GLU A 34 -3.73 -10.26 5.04
N ALA A 35 -4.03 -11.28 5.84
CA ALA A 35 -3.49 -12.62 5.66
C ALA A 35 -3.91 -13.24 4.32
N GLU A 36 -5.18 -13.06 3.91
CA GLU A 36 -5.69 -13.55 2.63
C GLU A 36 -5.01 -12.84 1.45
N PHE A 37 -4.88 -11.51 1.52
CA PHE A 37 -4.18 -10.73 0.51
C PHE A 37 -2.72 -11.16 0.38
N LEU A 38 -1.99 -11.26 1.49
CA LEU A 38 -0.59 -11.70 1.48
C LEU A 38 -0.42 -13.12 0.94
N ALA A 39 -1.36 -14.02 1.24
CA ALA A 39 -1.35 -15.38 0.69
C ALA A 39 -1.64 -15.42 -0.82
N SER A 40 -2.32 -14.42 -1.37
CA SER A 40 -2.60 -14.29 -2.80
C SER A 40 -1.46 -13.68 -3.61
N LEU A 41 -0.56 -12.92 -2.95
CA LEU A 41 0.58 -12.25 -3.59
C LEU A 41 1.70 -13.25 -3.87
N THR A 42 2.00 -13.44 -5.15
CA THR A 42 3.19 -14.20 -5.56
C THR A 42 4.46 -13.33 -5.47
N GLN A 43 5.64 -13.97 -5.46
CA GLN A 43 6.90 -13.25 -5.57
C GLN A 43 6.96 -12.42 -6.87
N SER A 44 6.43 -12.95 -7.97
CA SER A 44 6.35 -12.24 -9.26
C SER A 44 5.51 -10.97 -9.18
N ASP A 45 4.41 -10.97 -8.42
CA ASP A 45 3.58 -9.78 -8.22
C ASP A 45 4.32 -8.71 -7.42
N GLN A 46 5.04 -9.14 -6.38
CA GLN A 46 5.88 -8.24 -5.58
C GLN A 46 7.02 -7.65 -6.41
N ASP A 47 7.71 -8.46 -7.20
CA ASP A 47 8.80 -8.01 -8.08
C ASP A 47 8.26 -7.03 -9.13
N ALA A 48 7.09 -7.28 -9.70
CA ALA A 48 6.46 -6.43 -10.70
C ALA A 48 6.12 -5.03 -10.14
N VAL A 49 5.52 -4.97 -8.94
CA VAL A 49 5.18 -3.69 -8.33
C VAL A 49 6.41 -2.92 -7.86
N LEU A 50 7.45 -3.62 -7.39
CA LEU A 50 8.71 -2.98 -7.04
C LEU A 50 9.41 -2.41 -8.28
N ALA A 51 9.41 -3.14 -9.39
CA ALA A 51 9.95 -2.66 -10.66
C ALA A 51 9.18 -1.43 -11.19
N LEU A 52 7.84 -1.44 -11.08
CA LEU A 52 7.01 -0.29 -11.45
C LEU A 52 7.33 0.94 -10.61
N ALA A 53 7.56 0.77 -9.31
CA ALA A 53 7.93 1.87 -8.41
C ALA A 53 9.35 2.39 -8.67
N ASP A 54 10.29 1.50 -8.97
CA ASP A 54 11.65 1.89 -9.34
C ASP A 54 11.67 2.61 -10.70
N GLU A 55 10.87 2.19 -11.70
CA GLU A 55 10.70 2.89 -12.97
C GLU A 55 10.23 4.33 -12.77
N PHE A 56 9.25 4.54 -11.88
CA PHE A 56 8.79 5.88 -11.51
C PHE A 56 9.96 6.74 -10.97
N MET A 57 10.77 6.20 -10.05
CA MET A 57 11.90 6.91 -9.49
C MET A 57 13.00 7.18 -10.53
N ASP A 58 13.26 6.23 -11.43
CA ASP A 58 14.23 6.37 -12.51
C ASP A 58 13.83 7.48 -13.50
N LYS A 59 12.55 7.57 -13.86
CA LYS A 59 12.02 8.67 -14.68
C LYS A 59 12.21 10.02 -13.99
N LEU A 60 11.91 10.12 -12.67
CA LEU A 60 12.17 11.34 -11.91
C LEU A 60 13.66 11.71 -11.90
N LYS A 61 14.55 10.73 -11.70
CA LYS A 61 16.00 10.91 -11.72
C LYS A 61 16.53 11.34 -13.09
N ALA A 62 15.90 10.86 -14.16
CA ALA A 62 16.19 11.26 -15.53
C ALA A 62 15.63 12.66 -15.90
N GLY A 63 14.89 13.31 -14.98
CA GLY A 63 14.22 14.59 -15.23
C GLY A 63 12.94 14.49 -16.06
N GLN A 64 12.46 13.29 -16.33
CA GLN A 64 11.22 12.99 -17.07
C GLN A 64 10.00 13.09 -16.12
N VAL A 65 9.82 14.28 -15.54
CA VAL A 65 8.84 14.49 -14.46
C VAL A 65 7.42 14.21 -14.92
N GLU A 66 7.06 14.70 -16.07
CA GLU A 66 5.70 14.53 -16.66
C GLU A 66 5.42 13.03 -16.90
N ASP A 67 6.37 12.30 -17.53
CA ASP A 67 6.25 10.87 -17.82
C ASP A 67 6.19 10.04 -16.53
N ALA A 68 6.96 10.41 -15.51
CA ALA A 68 6.87 9.78 -14.19
C ALA A 68 5.50 10.00 -13.57
N LEU A 69 5.02 11.23 -13.60
CA LEU A 69 3.72 11.56 -13.01
C LEU A 69 2.56 10.87 -13.74
N ASP A 70 2.68 10.57 -15.02
CA ASP A 70 1.64 9.81 -15.74
C ASP A 70 1.44 8.40 -15.21
N MET A 71 2.42 7.86 -14.48
CA MET A 71 2.31 6.58 -13.78
C MET A 71 1.54 6.68 -12.44
N ILE A 72 1.29 7.90 -11.94
CA ILE A 72 0.66 8.13 -10.63
C ILE A 72 -0.84 8.34 -10.79
N TYR A 73 -1.59 7.69 -9.92
CA TYR A 73 -3.03 7.79 -9.75
C TYR A 73 -3.37 8.39 -8.39
N VAL A 74 -4.64 8.64 -8.13
CA VAL A 74 -5.16 9.12 -6.84
C VAL A 74 -6.10 8.07 -6.28
N LEU A 75 -5.85 7.60 -5.07
CA LEU A 75 -6.77 6.75 -4.33
C LEU A 75 -7.56 7.63 -3.35
N TYR A 76 -8.87 7.70 -3.50
CA TYR A 76 -9.74 8.47 -2.62
C TYR A 76 -11.02 7.69 -2.33
N ASN A 77 -11.32 7.45 -1.05
CA ASN A 77 -12.47 6.65 -0.61
C ASN A 77 -12.56 5.28 -1.33
N ASP A 78 -11.45 4.57 -1.40
CA ASP A 78 -11.32 3.26 -2.06
C ASP A 78 -11.63 3.28 -3.58
N VAL A 79 -11.53 4.45 -4.20
CA VAL A 79 -11.71 4.61 -5.65
C VAL A 79 -10.44 5.17 -6.26
N LEU A 80 -9.97 4.56 -7.35
CA LEU A 80 -8.86 5.05 -8.14
C LEU A 80 -9.33 6.08 -9.17
N TYR A 81 -8.62 7.19 -9.24
CA TYR A 81 -8.85 8.27 -10.18
C TYR A 81 -7.58 8.62 -10.94
N LYS A 82 -7.73 9.16 -12.15
CA LYS A 82 -6.65 9.95 -12.75
C LYS A 82 -6.49 11.25 -11.98
N LYS A 83 -5.27 11.80 -11.99
CA LYS A 83 -5.00 13.12 -11.40
C LYS A 83 -5.76 14.22 -12.14
N SER A 84 -6.19 15.24 -11.41
CA SER A 84 -6.63 16.51 -12.02
C SER A 84 -5.42 17.26 -12.62
N GLU A 85 -5.67 18.16 -13.57
CA GLU A 85 -4.62 19.02 -14.13
C GLU A 85 -3.98 19.92 -13.07
N ALA A 86 -4.79 20.43 -12.14
CA ALA A 86 -4.29 21.27 -11.04
C ALA A 86 -3.31 20.49 -10.15
N TYR A 87 -3.68 19.28 -9.73
CA TYR A 87 -2.83 18.42 -8.91
C TYR A 87 -1.55 18.02 -9.67
N THR A 88 -1.66 17.67 -10.94
CA THR A 88 -0.50 17.38 -11.80
C THR A 88 0.45 18.57 -11.88
N SER A 89 -0.08 19.79 -12.09
CA SER A 89 0.72 21.02 -12.14
C SER A 89 1.49 21.27 -10.85
N ASP A 90 0.87 21.02 -9.70
CA ASP A 90 1.52 21.22 -8.40
C ASP A 90 2.60 20.15 -8.13
N LEU A 91 2.38 18.91 -8.53
CA LEU A 91 3.38 17.87 -8.48
C LEU A 91 4.59 18.17 -9.40
N VAL A 92 4.34 18.64 -10.63
CA VAL A 92 5.40 19.06 -11.55
C VAL A 92 6.25 20.17 -10.92
N LYS A 93 5.62 21.20 -10.34
CA LYS A 93 6.34 22.27 -9.63
C LYS A 93 7.18 21.74 -8.49
N ARG A 94 6.63 20.81 -7.68
CA ARG A 94 7.31 20.19 -6.55
C ARG A 94 8.57 19.43 -7.01
N PHE A 95 8.47 18.56 -8.01
CA PHE A 95 9.62 17.80 -8.49
C PHE A 95 10.61 18.63 -9.31
N LYS A 96 10.19 19.75 -9.93
CA LYS A 96 11.12 20.73 -10.52
C LYS A 96 11.86 21.54 -9.46
N MET A 97 11.25 21.80 -8.31
CA MET A 97 11.88 22.48 -7.17
C MET A 97 12.83 21.54 -6.38
N PHE A 98 12.44 20.28 -6.26
CA PHE A 98 13.19 19.25 -5.54
C PHE A 98 13.45 18.04 -6.47
N PRO A 99 14.34 18.20 -7.49
CA PRO A 99 14.57 17.14 -8.46
C PRO A 99 15.25 15.94 -7.81
N VAL A 100 14.91 14.74 -8.25
CA VAL A 100 15.56 13.51 -7.79
C VAL A 100 16.95 13.43 -8.43
N VAL A 101 18.00 13.57 -7.62
CA VAL A 101 19.40 13.40 -8.05
C VAL A 101 19.84 11.96 -7.88
N GLU A 102 19.55 11.40 -6.72
CA GLU A 102 19.78 10.00 -6.37
C GLU A 102 18.67 9.52 -5.45
N TYR A 103 18.42 8.22 -5.44
CA TYR A 103 17.42 7.63 -4.56
C TYR A 103 17.85 6.24 -4.10
N GLU A 104 17.29 5.81 -2.97
CA GLU A 104 17.43 4.49 -2.40
C GLU A 104 16.06 4.04 -1.89
N ARG A 105 15.68 2.79 -2.18
CA ARG A 105 14.49 2.18 -1.62
C ARG A 105 14.79 1.71 -0.19
N LEU A 106 14.06 2.26 0.79
CA LEU A 106 14.27 1.98 2.20
C LEU A 106 13.59 0.68 2.63
N TYR A 107 12.32 0.52 2.25
CA TYR A 107 11.55 -0.69 2.53
C TYR A 107 10.33 -0.79 1.62
N SER A 108 9.73 -1.98 1.60
CA SER A 108 8.40 -2.24 1.07
C SER A 108 7.60 -3.07 2.06
N SER A 109 6.29 -2.84 2.16
CA SER A 109 5.36 -3.59 2.99
C SER A 109 4.01 -3.68 2.28
N PHE A 110 3.46 -4.86 2.25
CA PHE A 110 2.16 -5.13 1.63
C PHE A 110 1.16 -5.54 2.70
N SER A 111 -0.04 -5.01 2.66
CA SER A 111 -1.09 -5.28 3.65
C SER A 111 -2.43 -5.63 3.02
N THR A 112 -2.90 -4.84 2.05
CA THR A 112 -4.18 -5.07 1.37
C THR A 112 -4.10 -4.57 -0.07
N GLU A 113 -5.14 -4.81 -0.87
CA GLU A 113 -5.22 -4.30 -2.25
C GLU A 113 -4.99 -2.78 -2.34
N GLY A 114 -5.51 -2.01 -1.39
CA GLY A 114 -5.45 -0.54 -1.42
C GLY A 114 -4.52 0.11 -0.39
N ASN A 115 -3.82 -0.67 0.44
CA ASN A 115 -3.00 -0.14 1.52
C ASN A 115 -1.65 -0.84 1.62
N ASN A 116 -0.67 -0.31 0.89
CA ASN A 116 0.68 -0.82 0.82
C ASN A 116 1.69 0.32 0.95
N ASP A 117 2.93 0.00 1.24
CA ASP A 117 3.99 0.98 1.41
C ASP A 117 5.22 0.60 0.59
N ILE A 118 5.70 1.51 -0.25
CA ILE A 118 7.06 1.50 -0.79
C ILE A 118 7.68 2.85 -0.46
N SER A 119 8.76 2.83 0.30
CA SER A 119 9.41 4.02 0.81
C SER A 119 10.77 4.22 0.17
N TYR A 120 11.00 5.43 -0.31
CA TYR A 120 12.29 5.88 -0.84
C TYR A 120 12.85 7.04 -0.04
N ALA A 121 14.17 7.05 0.14
CA ALA A 121 14.91 8.27 0.40
C ALA A 121 15.45 8.79 -0.94
N TYR A 122 15.34 10.08 -1.20
CA TYR A 122 15.97 10.69 -2.37
C TYR A 122 16.66 12.00 -2.01
N SER A 123 17.80 12.25 -2.64
CA SER A 123 18.49 13.52 -2.55
C SER A 123 18.05 14.43 -3.70
N PHE A 124 17.92 15.70 -3.41
CA PHE A 124 17.54 16.72 -4.40
C PHE A 124 18.62 17.79 -4.61
N LYS A 125 19.76 17.63 -3.97
CA LYS A 125 20.91 18.53 -4.10
C LYS A 125 22.20 17.75 -3.98
N LYS A 126 23.20 18.13 -4.78
CA LYS A 126 24.59 17.69 -4.60
C LYS A 126 25.32 18.66 -3.68
N GLY A 127 26.15 18.13 -2.78
CA GLY A 127 27.06 18.91 -1.98
C GLY A 127 28.22 19.45 -2.83
N SER A 128 29.05 20.31 -2.25
CA SER A 128 30.26 20.85 -2.91
C SER A 128 31.31 19.77 -3.24
N ASP A 129 31.24 18.65 -2.57
CA ASP A 129 32.06 17.43 -2.78
C ASP A 129 31.46 16.48 -3.84
N GLY A 130 30.34 16.86 -4.47
CA GLY A 130 29.62 16.06 -5.44
C GLY A 130 28.73 14.97 -4.86
N ASN A 131 28.76 14.75 -3.54
CA ASN A 131 27.93 13.76 -2.87
C ASN A 131 26.49 14.26 -2.67
N PRO A 132 25.50 13.35 -2.56
CA PRO A 132 24.13 13.72 -2.22
C PRO A 132 24.10 14.52 -0.91
N SER A 133 23.38 15.64 -0.94
CA SER A 133 23.25 16.46 0.25
C SER A 133 21.86 16.76 0.64
N GLN A 134 21.04 16.94 1.17
CA GLN A 134 19.63 17.19 1.43
C GLN A 134 18.75 16.07 0.87
N THR A 135 18.24 15.27 1.77
CA THR A 135 17.38 14.13 1.46
C THR A 135 15.94 14.40 1.87
N MET A 136 15.03 13.82 1.10
CA MET A 136 13.60 13.77 1.41
C MET A 136 13.12 12.33 1.36
N LYS A 137 12.03 12.06 2.07
CA LYS A 137 11.33 10.78 2.01
C LYS A 137 10.15 10.89 1.03
N LEU A 138 10.02 9.90 0.17
CA LEU A 138 8.86 9.69 -0.68
C LEU A 138 8.21 8.36 -0.33
N MET A 139 6.91 8.36 -0.15
CA MET A 139 6.15 7.13 0.09
C MET A 139 5.11 6.95 -1.00
N LEU A 140 5.19 5.80 -1.66
CA LEU A 140 4.17 5.34 -2.59
C LEU A 140 3.24 4.37 -1.86
N ASN A 141 1.97 4.40 -2.25
CA ASN A 141 0.99 3.39 -1.93
C ASN A 141 0.59 2.66 -3.22
N PRO A 142 1.20 1.52 -3.54
CA PRO A 142 0.74 0.69 -4.62
C PRO A 142 -0.65 0.13 -4.32
N VAL A 143 -1.50 0.13 -5.33
CA VAL A 143 -2.88 -0.37 -5.27
C VAL A 143 -3.04 -1.47 -6.30
N LEU A 144 -3.51 -2.63 -5.87
CA LEU A 144 -3.85 -3.74 -6.76
C LEU A 144 -5.35 -3.65 -7.10
N ALA A 145 -5.67 -3.50 -8.37
CA ALA A 145 -7.05 -3.47 -8.85
C ALA A 145 -7.16 -4.26 -10.15
N ASP A 146 -8.13 -5.15 -10.26
CA ASP A 146 -8.34 -6.03 -11.43
C ASP A 146 -7.07 -6.78 -11.87
N GLY A 147 -6.24 -7.21 -10.92
CA GLY A 147 -4.98 -7.89 -11.20
C GLY A 147 -3.86 -6.99 -11.76
N GLN A 148 -4.05 -5.67 -11.73
CA GLN A 148 -3.07 -4.69 -12.17
C GLN A 148 -2.63 -3.78 -11.03
N TRP A 149 -1.33 -3.47 -10.98
CA TRP A 149 -0.77 -2.52 -10.02
C TRP A 149 -0.86 -1.08 -10.53
N TYR A 150 -1.29 -0.19 -9.63
CA TYR A 150 -1.34 1.25 -9.82
C TYR A 150 -0.52 1.93 -8.72
N LEU A 151 0.24 2.95 -9.06
CA LEU A 151 0.99 3.73 -8.08
C LEU A 151 0.16 4.93 -7.62
N THR A 152 0.09 5.12 -6.31
CA THR A 152 -0.45 6.34 -5.70
C THR A 152 0.54 6.87 -4.67
N PHE A 153 0.41 8.14 -4.26
CA PHE A 153 1.17 8.63 -3.13
C PHE A 153 0.51 8.26 -1.81
N LYS A 154 1.32 8.00 -0.78
CA LYS A 154 0.87 7.73 0.59
C LYS A 154 0.70 9.02 1.41
N ASP A 155 0.63 10.18 0.80
CA ASP A 155 0.42 11.42 1.54
C ASP A 155 -1.08 11.59 1.88
N GLY A 156 -1.37 11.80 3.17
CA GLY A 156 -2.72 11.95 3.69
C GLY A 156 -3.41 13.29 3.32
N THR A 157 -2.88 14.00 2.31
CA THR A 157 -3.36 15.33 1.92
C THR A 157 -4.23 15.30 0.65
N GLN A 158 -4.60 14.12 0.16
CA GLN A 158 -5.48 14.01 -1.00
C GLN A 158 -6.86 14.57 -0.67
N SER A 159 -7.18 15.69 -1.30
CA SER A 159 -8.45 16.37 -1.16
C SER A 159 -9.38 16.01 -2.33
N SER A 160 -10.69 16.01 -2.09
CA SER A 160 -11.68 15.87 -3.18
C SER A 160 -11.52 16.93 -4.29
N LYS A 161 -10.82 18.05 -3.99
CA LYS A 161 -10.49 19.09 -4.99
C LYS A 161 -9.45 18.64 -6.02
N ASP A 162 -8.66 17.61 -5.68
CA ASP A 162 -7.59 17.08 -6.52
C ASP A 162 -8.11 16.03 -7.53
N LEU A 163 -9.39 15.66 -7.38
CA LEU A 163 -10.03 14.67 -8.23
C LEU A 163 -10.61 15.30 -9.49
N PRO A 164 -10.43 14.67 -10.66
CA PRO A 164 -11.19 15.05 -11.84
C PRO A 164 -12.66 14.71 -11.61
N LYS A 165 -13.57 15.64 -11.95
CA LYS A 165 -15.02 15.48 -11.72
C LYS A 165 -15.64 14.28 -12.44
N GLU A 166 -14.94 13.59 -13.34
CA GLU A 166 -15.57 12.69 -14.32
C GLU A 166 -14.87 11.35 -14.61
N LYS A 167 -13.79 10.95 -13.91
CA LYS A 167 -13.07 9.72 -14.32
C LYS A 167 -12.67 8.84 -13.15
N GLN A 168 -13.64 8.14 -12.60
CA GLN A 168 -13.42 6.95 -11.81
C GLN A 168 -12.78 5.88 -12.71
N ILE A 169 -11.67 5.27 -12.25
CA ILE A 169 -11.02 4.17 -12.97
C ILE A 169 -11.52 2.85 -12.41
N HIS A 170 -11.47 2.71 -11.09
CA HIS A 170 -11.88 1.48 -10.42
C HIS A 170 -12.30 1.78 -8.97
N GLU A 171 -13.35 1.12 -8.50
CA GLU A 171 -13.80 1.13 -7.11
C GLU A 171 -13.29 -0.13 -6.42
N LEU A 172 -12.45 0.04 -5.41
CA LEU A 172 -11.93 -1.07 -4.61
C LEU A 172 -13.01 -1.59 -3.67
N ALA A 173 -12.96 -2.88 -3.35
CA ALA A 173 -13.75 -3.42 -2.27
C ALA A 173 -13.38 -2.67 -0.97
N PRO A 174 -14.36 -2.19 -0.18
CA PRO A 174 -14.09 -1.48 1.05
C PRO A 174 -13.31 -2.39 2.01
N ALA A 175 -12.22 -1.85 2.57
CA ALA A 175 -11.45 -2.58 3.58
C ALA A 175 -12.36 -2.94 4.77
N PRO A 176 -12.22 -4.13 5.38
CA PRO A 176 -12.97 -4.50 6.56
C PRO A 176 -12.82 -3.42 7.64
N ASN A 177 -13.93 -2.97 8.21
CA ASN A 177 -14.01 -1.92 9.24
C ASN A 177 -13.68 -0.49 8.80
N THR A 178 -13.62 -0.18 7.52
CA THR A 178 -13.60 1.21 7.09
C THR A 178 -14.98 1.83 7.34
N PRO A 179 -15.11 2.94 8.09
CA PRO A 179 -16.39 3.61 8.28
C PRO A 179 -16.95 4.02 6.91
N ARG A 180 -18.10 3.47 6.54
CA ARG A 180 -18.76 3.87 5.30
C ARG A 180 -19.22 5.30 5.44
N VAL A 181 -18.62 6.20 4.69
CA VAL A 181 -19.14 7.56 4.55
C VAL A 181 -20.44 7.43 3.75
N PHE A 182 -21.57 7.67 4.42
CA PHE A 182 -22.87 7.71 3.75
C PHE A 182 -22.82 8.83 2.70
N LYS A 183 -22.89 8.45 1.42
CA LYS A 183 -23.22 9.42 0.38
C LYS A 183 -24.68 9.80 0.58
N PRO A 184 -25.03 11.10 0.77
CA PRO A 184 -26.42 11.51 0.72
C PRO A 184 -26.97 11.10 -0.66
N SER A 185 -28.08 10.38 -0.66
CA SER A 185 -28.83 10.14 -1.89
C SER A 185 -29.28 11.48 -2.46
N GLU A 186 -28.91 11.78 -3.68
CA GLU A 186 -29.49 12.88 -4.46
C GLU A 186 -30.97 12.65 -4.73
#